data_c631004f00b21f51ecae237bbd6795c3
#
_entry.id   c631004f00b21f51ecae237bbd6795c3
#
_cell.length_a   1.000
_cell.length_b   1.000
_cell.length_c   1.000
_cell.angle_alpha   90.00
_cell.angle_beta   90.00
_cell.angle_gamma   90.00
#
_symmetry.space_group_name_H-M   'P 1'
#
loop_
_entity.id
_entity.type
_entity.pdbx_description
1 polymer ?
#
loop_
_entity_poly.entity_id
_entity_poly.type
_entity_poly.pdbx_seq_one_letter_code
_entity_poly.pdbx_strand_id
1 'polypeptide(L)'
;TVDRQAQAALEQLLGGCTEPGYRSPIPQGVQLRSCQLTGGMALVDFSQGYEQLSGIDLTMADYCVTLTLSQLPGVSVVRITVEGQELAYRSHSLLRSQDLLMTSEDDVSRTLAIRLYFPAQSTGQLTPESRTLTLHEGDSSAEAIVSALLAGPQADGLSPLLPDGFQVLTVRVESGT
;
A
#
# COMPACT_ATOMS: atom_id res chain seq x y z
N THR A 1 2.89 12.14 -30.51
CA THR A 1 3.64 13.01 -29.58
C THR A 1 3.39 12.56 -28.15
N VAL A 2 4.38 12.75 -27.28
CA VAL A 2 4.29 12.37 -25.86
C VAL A 2 3.14 13.10 -25.16
N ASP A 3 2.85 14.34 -25.55
CA ASP A 3 1.69 15.09 -25.05
C ASP A 3 0.36 14.36 -25.27
N ARG A 4 0.16 13.76 -26.46
CA ARG A 4 -1.05 12.96 -26.72
C ARG A 4 -1.12 11.69 -25.90
N GLN A 5 0.02 11.07 -25.64
CA GLN A 5 0.09 9.89 -24.77
C GLN A 5 -0.24 10.26 -23.32
N ALA A 6 0.31 11.39 -22.84
CA ALA A 6 0.01 11.93 -21.52
C ALA A 6 -1.48 12.25 -21.36
N GLN A 7 -2.05 12.93 -22.35
CA GLN A 7 -3.48 13.26 -22.36
C GLN A 7 -4.35 11.98 -22.34
N ALA A 8 -4.05 11.02 -23.22
CA ALA A 8 -4.80 9.77 -23.27
C ALA A 8 -4.70 8.96 -21.98
N ALA A 9 -3.51 8.93 -21.35
CA ALA A 9 -3.32 8.25 -20.07
C ALA A 9 -4.12 8.91 -18.94
N LEU A 10 -4.16 10.24 -18.90
CA LEU A 10 -4.97 10.98 -17.92
C LEU A 10 -6.47 10.83 -18.17
N GLU A 11 -6.93 10.81 -19.42
CA GLU A 11 -8.33 10.54 -19.75
C GLU A 11 -8.77 9.15 -19.31
N GLN A 12 -7.90 8.14 -19.46
CA GLN A 12 -8.15 6.79 -18.92
C GLN A 12 -8.21 6.79 -17.40
N LEU A 13 -7.29 7.50 -16.72
CA LEU A 13 -7.30 7.62 -15.26
C LEU A 13 -8.59 8.28 -14.75
N LEU A 14 -9.05 9.35 -15.42
CA LEU A 14 -10.30 10.05 -15.12
C LEU A 14 -11.54 9.18 -15.38
N GLY A 15 -11.48 8.26 -16.34
CA GLY A 15 -12.51 7.27 -16.61
C GLY A 15 -12.77 6.31 -15.45
N GLY A 16 -11.85 6.25 -14.49
CA GLY A 16 -11.95 5.42 -13.29
C GLY A 16 -11.54 3.98 -13.52
N CYS A 17 -11.69 3.18 -12.47
CA CYS A 17 -11.37 1.76 -12.48
C CYS A 17 -12.65 0.92 -12.35
N THR A 18 -12.80 -0.11 -13.17
CA THR A 18 -13.93 -1.05 -13.15
C THR A 18 -13.59 -2.37 -12.43
N GLU A 19 -12.31 -2.56 -12.06
CA GLU A 19 -11.85 -3.78 -11.39
C GLU A 19 -12.36 -3.84 -9.95
N PRO A 20 -12.89 -5.01 -9.51
CA PRO A 20 -13.33 -5.19 -8.12
C PRO A 20 -12.20 -4.98 -7.12
N GLY A 21 -12.46 -4.22 -6.06
CA GLY A 21 -11.48 -3.93 -5.01
C GLY A 21 -10.66 -2.65 -5.24
N TYR A 22 -10.77 -2.04 -6.42
CA TYR A 22 -10.13 -0.76 -6.71
C TYR A 22 -11.17 0.37 -6.78
N ARG A 23 -10.77 1.56 -6.40
CA ARG A 23 -11.57 2.77 -6.54
C ARG A 23 -10.78 3.86 -7.26
N SER A 24 -11.47 4.70 -8.00
CA SER A 24 -10.83 5.89 -8.57
C SER A 24 -10.49 6.88 -7.45
N PRO A 25 -9.27 7.40 -7.39
CA PRO A 25 -8.90 8.43 -6.43
C PRO A 25 -9.44 9.80 -6.82
N ILE A 26 -9.84 9.98 -8.08
CA ILE A 26 -10.32 11.25 -8.62
C ILE A 26 -11.85 11.21 -8.68
N PRO A 27 -12.56 12.26 -8.20
CA PRO A 27 -14.00 12.34 -8.24
C PRO A 27 -14.55 12.28 -9.66
N GLN A 28 -15.73 11.67 -9.80
CA GLN A 28 -16.43 11.67 -11.09
C GLN A 28 -16.79 13.10 -11.52
N GLY A 29 -16.62 13.38 -12.81
CA GLY A 29 -16.93 14.69 -13.38
C GLY A 29 -15.73 15.66 -13.42
N VAL A 30 -14.59 15.31 -12.81
CA VAL A 30 -13.34 16.06 -13.05
C VAL A 30 -12.92 15.89 -14.50
N GLN A 31 -12.56 16.99 -15.15
CA GLN A 31 -12.12 17.01 -16.53
C GLN A 31 -10.67 17.48 -16.62
N LEU A 32 -9.92 16.92 -17.56
CA LEU A 32 -8.61 17.41 -17.96
C LEU A 32 -8.79 18.67 -18.82
N ARG A 33 -8.26 19.80 -18.39
CA ARG A 33 -8.30 21.06 -19.13
C ARG A 33 -7.09 21.21 -20.05
N SER A 34 -5.92 20.84 -19.55
CA SER A 34 -4.70 20.83 -20.34
C SER A 34 -3.65 19.90 -19.78
N CYS A 35 -2.78 19.37 -20.64
CA CYS A 35 -1.58 18.65 -20.28
C CYS A 35 -0.47 19.02 -21.25
N GLN A 36 0.62 19.59 -20.74
CA GLN A 36 1.76 20.06 -21.53
C GLN A 36 3.05 19.53 -20.96
N LEU A 37 3.92 19.02 -21.82
CA LEU A 37 5.25 18.57 -21.44
C LEU A 37 6.30 19.58 -21.87
N THR A 38 7.08 20.08 -20.93
CA THR A 38 8.14 21.06 -21.20
C THR A 38 9.35 20.76 -20.30
N GLY A 39 10.51 20.51 -20.91
CA GLY A 39 11.76 20.36 -20.15
C GLY A 39 11.78 19.27 -19.11
N GLY A 40 11.07 18.15 -19.34
CA GLY A 40 10.98 17.03 -18.38
C GLY A 40 9.88 17.21 -17.33
N MET A 41 9.11 18.29 -17.40
CA MET A 41 7.98 18.56 -16.51
C MET A 41 6.66 18.38 -17.27
N ALA A 42 5.72 17.64 -16.68
CA ALA A 42 4.33 17.60 -17.10
C ALA A 42 3.51 18.61 -16.30
N LEU A 43 2.95 19.59 -16.99
CA LEU A 43 2.00 20.55 -16.44
C LEU A 43 0.59 20.04 -16.73
N VAL A 44 -0.16 19.73 -15.68
CA VAL A 44 -1.52 19.18 -15.76
C VAL A 44 -2.47 20.16 -15.11
N ASP A 45 -3.53 20.52 -15.81
CA ASP A 45 -4.59 21.40 -15.28
C ASP A 45 -5.93 20.67 -15.31
N PHE A 46 -6.58 20.58 -14.15
CA PHE A 46 -7.88 19.96 -13.98
C PHE A 46 -9.00 21.00 -13.77
N SER A 47 -10.24 20.59 -13.99
CA SER A 47 -11.41 21.37 -13.67
C SER A 47 -11.64 21.47 -12.16
N GLN A 48 -12.48 22.44 -11.75
CA GLN A 48 -12.77 22.78 -10.35
C GLN A 48 -13.14 21.58 -9.46
N GLY A 49 -13.72 20.50 -10.01
CA GLY A 49 -14.04 19.30 -9.23
C GLY A 49 -12.85 18.68 -8.48
N TYR A 50 -11.63 18.89 -8.96
CA TYR A 50 -10.41 18.40 -8.29
C TYR A 50 -10.12 19.15 -6.98
N GLU A 51 -10.54 20.40 -6.84
CA GLU A 51 -10.38 21.22 -5.64
C GLU A 51 -11.14 20.66 -4.41
N GLN A 52 -12.13 19.80 -4.63
CA GLN A 52 -12.89 19.17 -3.55
C GLN A 52 -12.08 18.10 -2.79
N LEU A 53 -10.96 17.67 -3.37
CA LEU A 53 -10.06 16.71 -2.73
C LEU A 53 -9.24 17.40 -1.63
N SER A 54 -9.08 16.72 -0.50
CA SER A 54 -8.26 17.20 0.62
C SER A 54 -7.61 16.03 1.37
N GLY A 55 -6.57 16.32 2.14
CA GLY A 55 -5.89 15.31 2.96
C GLY A 55 -5.39 14.11 2.15
N ILE A 56 -5.72 12.91 2.63
CA ILE A 56 -5.28 11.65 2.02
C ILE A 56 -5.85 11.48 0.60
N ASP A 57 -7.10 11.86 0.35
CA ASP A 57 -7.71 11.69 -0.97
C ASP A 57 -7.03 12.57 -2.02
N LEU A 58 -6.64 13.80 -1.67
CA LEU A 58 -5.83 14.65 -2.54
C LEU A 58 -4.45 14.04 -2.81
N THR A 59 -3.79 13.56 -1.76
CA THR A 59 -2.48 12.91 -1.87
C THR A 59 -2.54 11.69 -2.80
N MET A 60 -3.54 10.85 -2.64
CA MET A 60 -3.73 9.67 -3.48
C MET A 60 -4.01 10.02 -4.94
N ALA A 61 -4.83 11.03 -5.19
CA ALA A 61 -5.11 11.52 -6.53
C ALA A 61 -3.84 12.08 -7.20
N ASP A 62 -3.11 12.94 -6.50
CA ASP A 62 -1.83 13.50 -6.95
C ASP A 62 -0.80 12.40 -7.26
N TYR A 63 -0.73 11.35 -6.43
CA TYR A 63 0.16 10.21 -6.64
C TYR A 63 -0.23 9.40 -7.87
N CYS A 64 -1.51 9.08 -8.05
CA CYS A 64 -1.97 8.35 -9.23
C CYS A 64 -1.67 9.12 -10.52
N VAL A 65 -1.89 10.43 -10.55
CA VAL A 65 -1.54 11.28 -11.70
C VAL A 65 -0.04 11.26 -11.96
N THR A 66 0.77 11.44 -10.90
CA THR A 66 2.22 11.50 -11.01
C THR A 66 2.81 10.17 -11.48
N LEU A 67 2.40 9.05 -10.88
CA LEU A 67 2.88 7.71 -11.26
C LEU A 67 2.47 7.35 -12.70
N THR A 68 1.26 7.73 -13.10
CA THR A 68 0.79 7.50 -14.47
C THR A 68 1.66 8.24 -15.49
N LEU A 69 1.95 9.51 -15.24
CA LEU A 69 2.73 10.33 -16.17
C LEU A 69 4.23 10.03 -16.14
N SER A 70 4.77 9.64 -14.99
CA SER A 70 6.19 9.30 -14.85
C SER A 70 6.62 8.06 -15.64
N GLN A 71 5.67 7.25 -16.11
CA GLN A 71 5.93 6.12 -17.03
C GLN A 71 6.24 6.58 -18.45
N LEU A 72 5.94 7.83 -18.78
CA LEU A 72 6.17 8.36 -20.14
C LEU A 72 7.62 8.83 -20.29
N PRO A 73 8.26 8.55 -21.45
CA PRO A 73 9.62 8.98 -21.70
C PRO A 73 9.78 10.50 -21.58
N GLY A 74 10.75 10.95 -20.77
CA GLY A 74 11.07 12.36 -20.61
C GLY A 74 10.23 13.08 -19.56
N VAL A 75 9.35 12.40 -18.80
CA VAL A 75 8.65 12.99 -17.65
C VAL A 75 9.37 12.60 -16.36
N SER A 76 9.93 13.60 -15.67
CA SER A 76 10.61 13.44 -14.40
C SER A 76 9.93 14.16 -13.24
N VAL A 77 9.09 15.15 -13.57
CA VAL A 77 8.38 15.97 -12.59
C VAL A 77 6.96 16.23 -13.11
N VAL A 78 5.99 16.23 -12.21
CA VAL A 78 4.59 16.56 -12.48
C VAL A 78 4.18 17.75 -11.62
N ARG A 79 3.52 18.71 -12.24
CA ARG A 79 2.90 19.85 -11.58
C ARG A 79 1.41 19.86 -11.91
N ILE A 80 0.59 19.88 -10.87
CA ILE A 80 -0.87 19.81 -11.00
C ILE A 80 -1.47 21.14 -10.56
N THR A 81 -2.32 21.70 -11.40
CA THR A 81 -3.10 22.92 -11.12
C THR A 81 -4.60 22.63 -11.27
N VAL A 82 -5.42 23.46 -10.69
CA VAL A 82 -6.88 23.45 -10.83
C VAL A 82 -7.33 24.81 -11.29
N GLU A 83 -8.00 24.88 -12.43
CA GLU A 83 -8.39 26.16 -13.07
C GLU A 83 -7.19 27.13 -13.23
N GLY A 84 -5.99 26.58 -13.49
CA GLY A 84 -4.76 27.34 -13.65
C GLY A 84 -4.11 27.79 -12.33
N GLN A 85 -4.67 27.43 -11.17
CA GLN A 85 -4.15 27.82 -9.86
C GLN A 85 -3.58 26.60 -9.10
N GLU A 86 -2.54 26.82 -8.30
CA GLU A 86 -2.07 25.82 -7.35
C GLU A 86 -2.99 25.76 -6.14
N LEU A 87 -3.23 24.54 -5.62
CA LEU A 87 -4.00 24.36 -4.40
C LEU A 87 -3.17 24.79 -3.18
N ALA A 88 -3.65 25.77 -2.44
CA ALA A 88 -2.93 26.39 -1.31
C ALA A 88 -2.59 25.41 -0.16
N TYR A 89 -3.35 24.35 -0.02
CA TYR A 89 -3.16 23.32 1.02
C TYR A 89 -2.33 22.11 0.58
N ARG A 90 -1.77 22.16 -0.65
CA ARG A 90 -0.85 21.12 -1.11
C ARG A 90 0.54 21.36 -0.51
N SER A 91 1.11 20.32 0.10
CA SER A 91 2.43 20.40 0.74
C SER A 91 3.59 20.54 -0.27
N HIS A 92 3.41 20.03 -1.49
CA HIS A 92 4.42 20.07 -2.55
C HIS A 92 3.77 20.41 -3.90
N SER A 93 4.27 21.41 -4.59
CA SER A 93 3.79 21.80 -5.93
C SER A 93 4.42 21.00 -7.06
N LEU A 94 5.59 20.42 -6.82
CA LEU A 94 6.34 19.58 -7.76
C LEU A 94 6.40 18.15 -7.23
N LEU A 95 5.86 17.23 -8.00
CA LEU A 95 5.73 15.83 -7.62
C LEU A 95 6.66 14.97 -8.50
N ARG A 96 7.43 14.09 -7.85
CA ARG A 96 8.28 13.10 -8.53
C ARG A 96 7.91 11.73 -8.06
N SER A 97 8.01 10.73 -8.95
CA SER A 97 7.69 9.33 -8.60
C SER A 97 8.52 8.81 -7.43
N GLN A 98 9.78 9.21 -7.32
CA GLN A 98 10.68 8.81 -6.24
C GLN A 98 10.32 9.40 -4.85
N ASP A 99 9.54 10.48 -4.82
CA ASP A 99 9.13 11.14 -3.58
C ASP A 99 7.80 10.57 -3.05
N LEU A 100 7.17 9.69 -3.82
CA LEU A 100 5.87 9.10 -3.50
C LEU A 100 6.04 7.86 -2.63
N LEU A 101 5.19 7.74 -1.62
CA LEU A 101 5.07 6.51 -0.84
C LEU A 101 4.35 5.45 -1.69
N MET A 102 5.14 4.63 -2.37
CA MET A 102 4.62 3.44 -3.02
C MET A 102 4.74 2.27 -2.05
N THR A 103 3.68 1.50 -1.89
CA THR A 103 3.87 0.10 -1.56
C THR A 103 4.61 -0.51 -2.74
N SER A 104 5.87 -0.88 -2.54
CA SER A 104 6.59 -1.66 -3.54
C SER A 104 5.78 -2.92 -3.80
N GLU A 105 5.68 -3.34 -5.07
CA GLU A 105 5.19 -4.69 -5.41
C GLU A 105 6.09 -5.78 -4.81
N ASP A 106 7.31 -5.43 -4.43
CA ASP A 106 8.12 -6.15 -3.46
C ASP A 106 7.53 -5.86 -2.08
N ASP A 107 6.53 -6.65 -1.74
CA ASP A 107 6.01 -6.80 -0.39
C ASP A 107 7.22 -6.89 0.56
N VAL A 108 7.48 -5.83 1.32
CA VAL A 108 8.61 -5.79 2.24
C VAL A 108 8.30 -6.78 3.35
N SER A 109 8.53 -8.05 3.02
CA SER A 109 8.41 -9.13 3.97
C SER A 109 9.66 -9.16 4.84
N ARG A 110 9.47 -9.18 6.14
CA ARG A 110 10.51 -9.46 7.12
C ARG A 110 10.35 -10.87 7.63
N THR A 111 11.45 -11.57 7.82
CA THR A 111 11.44 -12.87 8.46
C THR A 111 11.68 -12.74 9.96
N LEU A 112 10.89 -13.46 10.74
CA LEU A 112 11.02 -13.55 12.19
C LEU A 112 11.33 -14.99 12.57
N ALA A 113 12.54 -15.25 13.06
CA ALA A 113 12.90 -16.56 13.63
C ALA A 113 12.35 -16.65 15.06
N ILE A 114 11.52 -17.64 15.31
CA ILE A 114 10.88 -17.88 16.59
C ILE A 114 11.12 -19.30 17.08
N ARG A 115 10.90 -19.51 18.37
CA ARG A 115 10.86 -20.83 19.00
C ARG A 115 9.50 -21.02 19.63
N LEU A 116 8.73 -22.01 19.15
CA LEU A 116 7.47 -22.44 19.74
C LEU A 116 7.72 -23.67 20.59
N TYR A 117 6.93 -23.88 21.63
CA TYR A 117 7.09 -25.01 22.55
C TYR A 117 5.83 -25.86 22.51
N PHE A 118 6.00 -27.14 22.22
CA PHE A 118 4.92 -28.12 22.15
C PHE A 118 5.22 -29.33 23.04
N PRO A 119 4.21 -30.02 23.62
CA PRO A 119 4.41 -31.24 24.36
C PRO A 119 4.92 -32.37 23.45
N ALA A 120 5.98 -33.04 23.83
CA ALA A 120 6.41 -34.27 23.17
C ALA A 120 5.43 -35.42 23.47
N GLN A 121 4.96 -36.13 22.45
CA GLN A 121 4.00 -37.22 22.60
C GLN A 121 4.48 -38.34 23.52
N SER A 122 5.80 -38.59 23.52
CA SER A 122 6.41 -39.69 24.31
C SER A 122 6.59 -39.37 25.79
N THR A 123 6.83 -38.10 26.13
CA THR A 123 7.22 -37.69 27.51
C THR A 123 6.31 -36.66 28.13
N GLY A 124 5.51 -35.95 27.32
CA GLY A 124 4.71 -34.80 27.73
C GLY A 124 5.54 -33.55 28.05
N GLN A 125 6.86 -33.59 27.90
CA GLN A 125 7.73 -32.46 28.17
C GLN A 125 7.67 -31.44 27.03
N LEU A 126 7.75 -30.14 27.40
CA LEU A 126 7.80 -29.08 26.40
C LEU A 126 9.11 -29.12 25.60
N THR A 127 8.98 -29.30 24.33
CA THR A 127 10.08 -29.36 23.36
C THR A 127 10.03 -28.18 22.41
N PRO A 128 11.15 -27.48 22.19
CA PRO A 128 11.19 -26.33 21.30
C PRO A 128 11.16 -26.76 19.83
N GLU A 129 10.35 -26.06 19.05
CA GLU A 129 10.33 -26.13 17.59
C GLU A 129 10.68 -24.76 17.02
N SER A 130 11.75 -24.68 16.21
CA SER A 130 12.16 -23.44 15.55
C SER A 130 11.37 -23.25 14.27
N ARG A 131 10.82 -22.06 14.08
CA ARG A 131 10.12 -21.62 12.86
C ARG A 131 10.61 -20.29 12.39
N THR A 132 10.50 -20.06 11.09
CA THR A 132 10.65 -18.75 10.48
C THR A 132 9.28 -18.31 9.97
N LEU A 133 8.78 -17.20 10.50
CA LEU A 133 7.54 -16.57 10.04
C LEU A 133 7.90 -15.46 9.05
N THR A 134 7.13 -15.36 7.98
CA THR A 134 7.18 -14.22 7.06
C THR A 134 6.08 -13.24 7.48
N LEU A 135 6.46 -12.02 7.77
CA LEU A 135 5.56 -10.94 8.16
C LEU A 135 5.57 -9.88 7.07
N HIS A 136 4.39 -9.40 6.70
CA HIS A 136 4.20 -8.31 5.76
C HIS A 136 4.11 -6.98 6.49
N GLU A 137 4.18 -5.86 5.75
CA GLU A 137 4.02 -4.55 6.35
C GLU A 137 2.62 -4.41 6.98
N GLY A 138 2.59 -4.00 8.25
CA GLY A 138 1.36 -3.92 9.03
C GLY A 138 1.03 -5.16 9.86
N ASP A 139 1.70 -6.30 9.64
CA ASP A 139 1.47 -7.51 10.43
C ASP A 139 1.97 -7.37 11.87
N SER A 140 1.13 -7.77 12.81
CA SER A 140 1.50 -7.88 14.22
C SER A 140 2.33 -9.15 14.44
N SER A 141 3.58 -8.97 14.91
CA SER A 141 4.43 -10.10 15.28
C SER A 141 3.79 -11.00 16.34
N ALA A 142 3.05 -10.41 17.28
CA ALA A 142 2.36 -11.15 18.34
C ALA A 142 1.23 -12.01 17.77
N GLU A 143 0.41 -11.48 16.87
CA GLU A 143 -0.65 -12.25 16.19
C GLU A 143 -0.08 -13.40 15.36
N ALA A 144 0.99 -13.14 14.60
CA ALA A 144 1.63 -14.16 13.80
C ALA A 144 2.21 -15.30 14.64
N ILE A 145 2.82 -14.99 15.80
CA ILE A 145 3.36 -15.99 16.74
C ILE A 145 2.21 -16.82 17.33
N VAL A 146 1.14 -16.18 17.80
CA VAL A 146 -0.01 -16.87 18.37
C VAL A 146 -0.71 -17.74 17.31
N SER A 147 -0.88 -17.24 16.09
CA SER A 147 -1.44 -18.01 14.97
C SER A 147 -0.59 -19.23 14.63
N ALA A 148 0.74 -19.08 14.62
CA ALA A 148 1.66 -20.18 14.38
C ALA A 148 1.61 -21.25 15.51
N LEU A 149 1.39 -20.82 16.76
CA LEU A 149 1.20 -21.72 17.91
C LEU A 149 -0.12 -22.49 17.79
N LEU A 150 -1.20 -21.82 17.40
CA LEU A 150 -2.51 -22.43 17.19
C LEU A 150 -2.55 -23.41 16.01
N ALA A 151 -1.78 -23.15 14.96
CA ALA A 151 -1.64 -24.07 13.83
C ALA A 151 -1.03 -25.42 14.22
N GLY A 152 -0.51 -25.53 15.44
CA GLY A 152 0.07 -26.76 15.98
C GLY A 152 1.51 -27.02 15.51
N PRO A 153 2.13 -28.13 15.98
CA PRO A 153 3.50 -28.48 15.63
C PRO A 153 3.61 -28.96 14.18
N GLN A 154 4.76 -28.67 13.55
CA GLN A 154 5.14 -29.17 12.23
C GLN A 154 6.08 -30.39 12.33
N ALA A 155 6.78 -30.53 13.47
CA ALA A 155 7.68 -31.63 13.71
C ALA A 155 6.92 -32.85 14.20
N ASP A 156 7.32 -34.04 13.71
CA ASP A 156 6.78 -35.32 14.17
C ASP A 156 7.09 -35.57 15.65
N GLY A 157 6.15 -36.19 16.33
CA GLY A 157 6.33 -36.56 17.75
C GLY A 157 5.99 -35.46 18.74
N LEU A 158 5.48 -34.30 18.27
CA LEU A 158 4.92 -33.26 19.11
C LEU A 158 3.39 -33.27 19.02
N SER A 159 2.73 -32.78 20.07
CA SER A 159 1.27 -32.64 20.13
C SER A 159 0.83 -31.19 20.08
N PRO A 160 -0.32 -30.87 19.46
CA PRO A 160 -0.88 -29.54 19.54
C PRO A 160 -1.20 -29.17 20.98
N LEU A 161 -1.04 -27.86 21.30
CA LEU A 161 -1.25 -27.36 22.65
C LEU A 161 -2.74 -27.17 22.96
N LEU A 162 -3.53 -26.87 21.96
CA LEU A 162 -4.94 -26.53 22.06
C LEU A 162 -5.78 -27.48 21.20
N PRO A 163 -7.03 -27.78 21.62
CA PRO A 163 -7.96 -28.57 20.82
C PRO A 163 -8.32 -27.89 19.50
N ASP A 164 -8.78 -28.67 18.53
CA ASP A 164 -9.29 -28.14 17.26
C ASP A 164 -10.47 -27.19 17.51
N GLY A 165 -10.52 -26.13 16.73
CA GLY A 165 -11.60 -25.12 16.78
C GLY A 165 -11.32 -23.92 17.66
N PHE A 166 -10.16 -23.85 18.32
CA PHE A 166 -9.73 -22.62 19.00
C PHE A 166 -9.44 -21.51 18.00
N GLN A 167 -9.99 -20.32 18.28
CA GLN A 167 -9.77 -19.09 17.49
C GLN A 167 -9.27 -17.96 18.37
N VAL A 168 -8.31 -17.19 17.87
CA VAL A 168 -7.87 -15.95 18.51
C VAL A 168 -8.87 -14.86 18.18
N LEU A 169 -9.46 -14.26 19.20
CA LEU A 169 -10.36 -13.11 19.03
C LEU A 169 -9.59 -11.79 19.08
N THR A 170 -8.56 -11.72 19.90
CA THR A 170 -7.77 -10.48 20.05
C THR A 170 -6.40 -10.82 20.64
N VAL A 171 -5.35 -10.19 20.11
CA VAL A 171 -4.01 -10.19 20.67
C VAL A 171 -3.67 -8.77 21.09
N ARG A 172 -3.29 -8.57 22.36
CA ARG A 172 -2.80 -7.28 22.86
C ARG A 172 -1.41 -7.45 23.44
N VAL A 173 -0.53 -6.51 23.08
CA VAL A 173 0.80 -6.40 23.67
C VAL A 173 0.77 -5.17 24.58
N GLU A 174 0.86 -5.39 25.90
CA GLU A 174 1.01 -4.31 26.86
C GLU A 174 2.50 -4.18 27.19
N SER A 175 3.05 -2.96 27.07
CA SER A 175 4.40 -2.68 27.55
C SER A 175 4.39 -2.77 29.06
N GLY A 176 5.01 -3.82 29.60
CA GLY A 176 5.25 -3.95 31.03
C GLY A 176 6.13 -2.79 31.52
N THR A 177 5.68 -2.12 32.59
CA THR A 177 6.49 -1.20 33.40
C THR A 177 7.50 -1.95 34.22
#